data_ee016df3a043f941c81a5fc9866f6063
#
_entry.id   ee016df3a043f941c81a5fc9866f6063
#
_cell.length_a   1.000
_cell.length_b   1.000
_cell.length_c   1.000
_cell.angle_alpha   90.00
_cell.angle_beta   90.00
_cell.angle_gamma   90.00
#
_symmetry.space_group_name_H-M   'P 1'
#
loop_
_entity.id
_entity.type
_entity.pdbx_description
1 polymer ?
#
loop_
_entity_poly.entity_id
_entity_poly.type
_entity_poly.pdbx_seq_one_letter_code
_entity_poly.pdbx_strand_id
1 'polypeptide(L)'
;MKKILFVAAACLLAAACSPTDGESTTASLEVSPSSLTFGAEDTTPQEITVTATGVEWEYTLPSSADWITVDDGTAGKLLVSVAKNPTAEKRNASITIKPLDNKDIKTKSVTVTQAGSETPEVYSLTVDPAALTLAAEGAAGQSVKVTASGEGITWSAAVEDAAKEWITLSATEGTEGETTLTVTVQDNPD
;
A
#
# COMPACT_ATOMS: atom_id res chain seq x y z
N MET A 1 8.93 -4.36 10.22
CA MET A 1 8.67 -3.99 11.63
C MET A 1 8.38 -5.27 12.40
N LYS A 2 8.99 -5.43 13.57
CA LYS A 2 8.84 -6.64 14.40
C LYS A 2 7.75 -6.34 15.42
N LYS A 3 6.61 -7.01 15.35
CA LYS A 3 5.55 -6.90 16.36
C LYS A 3 5.49 -8.18 17.18
N ILE A 4 5.42 -8.02 18.49
CA ILE A 4 5.30 -9.12 19.45
C ILE A 4 3.86 -9.13 19.92
N LEU A 5 3.14 -10.22 19.66
CA LEU A 5 1.77 -10.41 20.11
C LEU A 5 1.75 -11.30 21.34
N PHE A 6 1.34 -10.74 22.47
CA PHE A 6 1.10 -11.52 23.68
C PHE A 6 -0.31 -12.11 23.64
N VAL A 7 -0.43 -13.40 23.39
CA VAL A 7 -1.69 -14.11 23.54
C VAL A 7 -1.76 -14.66 24.96
N ALA A 8 -2.47 -13.94 25.85
CA ALA A 8 -2.81 -14.47 27.15
C ALA A 8 -3.83 -15.60 26.97
N ALA A 9 -3.41 -16.84 27.18
CA ALA A 9 -4.32 -17.97 27.28
C ALA A 9 -5.24 -17.78 28.47
N ALA A 10 -6.51 -17.44 28.24
CA ALA A 10 -7.54 -17.45 29.28
C ALA A 10 -7.84 -18.90 29.66
N CYS A 11 -7.19 -19.41 30.70
CA CYS A 11 -7.60 -20.64 31.36
C CYS A 11 -8.92 -20.38 32.08
N LEU A 12 -10.03 -20.89 31.56
CA LEU A 12 -11.25 -21.08 32.35
C LEU A 12 -10.97 -22.19 33.37
N LEU A 13 -10.75 -21.81 34.62
CA LEU A 13 -10.72 -22.70 35.75
C LEU A 13 -12.13 -23.13 36.09
N ALA A 14 -12.54 -24.31 35.63
CA ALA A 14 -13.60 -25.06 36.28
C ALA A 14 -12.96 -25.89 37.41
N ALA A 15 -13.28 -25.51 38.63
CA ALA A 15 -12.83 -26.22 39.82
C ALA A 15 -13.51 -27.59 39.88
N ALA A 16 -12.73 -28.66 39.64
CA ALA A 16 -13.01 -30.02 40.14
C ALA A 16 -11.69 -30.62 40.54
N CYS A 17 -11.51 -30.77 41.83
CA CYS A 17 -10.35 -31.38 42.46
C CYS A 17 -10.35 -32.90 42.20
N SER A 18 -9.36 -33.41 41.47
CA SER A 18 -8.85 -34.77 41.55
C SER A 18 -7.37 -34.79 41.13
N PRO A 19 -6.46 -35.38 41.93
CA PRO A 19 -5.06 -35.45 41.55
C PRO A 19 -4.84 -36.68 40.67
N THR A 20 -4.78 -36.52 39.39
CA THR A 20 -4.30 -37.55 38.48
C THR A 20 -3.74 -36.90 37.24
N ASP A 21 -2.45 -37.15 37.03
CA ASP A 21 -1.69 -37.01 35.78
C ASP A 21 -1.66 -35.62 35.14
N GLY A 22 -0.53 -34.95 35.32
CA GLY A 22 -0.17 -33.80 34.53
C GLY A 22 -0.21 -34.14 33.05
N GLU A 23 -1.28 -33.82 32.40
CA GLU A 23 -1.36 -33.80 30.94
C GLU A 23 -0.33 -32.80 30.46
N SER A 24 0.83 -33.29 30.09
CA SER A 24 1.87 -32.50 29.45
C SER A 24 1.29 -32.03 28.11
N THR A 25 0.68 -30.87 28.10
CA THR A 25 0.24 -30.26 26.85
C THR A 25 1.47 -30.02 26.00
N THR A 26 1.65 -30.87 24.98
CA THR A 26 2.76 -30.72 24.03
C THR A 26 2.64 -29.35 23.35
N ALA A 27 3.68 -28.55 23.52
CA ALA A 27 3.71 -27.23 22.88
C ALA A 27 3.64 -27.37 21.36
N SER A 28 2.81 -26.58 20.70
CA SER A 28 2.60 -26.63 19.25
C SER A 28 2.33 -25.24 18.65
N LEU A 29 2.66 -25.10 17.37
CA LEU A 29 2.38 -23.93 16.56
C LEU A 29 1.90 -24.39 15.18
N GLU A 30 0.63 -24.09 14.85
CA GLU A 30 0.03 -24.38 13.56
C GLU A 30 -0.50 -23.11 12.92
N VAL A 31 -0.46 -23.04 11.58
CA VAL A 31 -0.84 -21.89 10.79
C VAL A 31 -1.66 -22.34 9.59
N SER A 32 -2.80 -21.72 9.38
CA SER A 32 -3.69 -22.01 8.26
C SER A 32 -4.38 -20.74 7.75
N PRO A 33 -4.44 -20.55 6.42
CA PRO A 33 -3.81 -21.34 5.37
C PRO A 33 -2.29 -21.10 5.27
N SER A 34 -1.58 -21.95 4.54
CA SER A 34 -0.15 -21.77 4.25
C SER A 34 0.16 -20.85 3.08
N SER A 35 -0.88 -20.39 2.36
CA SER A 35 -0.77 -19.44 1.27
C SER A 35 -2.02 -18.60 1.13
N LEU A 36 -1.84 -17.33 0.72
CA LEU A 36 -2.89 -16.40 0.34
C LEU A 36 -2.66 -15.96 -1.10
N THR A 37 -3.75 -15.81 -1.86
CA THR A 37 -3.69 -15.33 -3.23
C THR A 37 -4.65 -14.15 -3.41
N PHE A 38 -4.15 -13.08 -3.99
CA PHE A 38 -4.88 -11.85 -4.29
C PHE A 38 -4.85 -11.57 -5.79
N GLY A 39 -5.93 -11.04 -6.33
CA GLY A 39 -5.93 -10.38 -7.63
C GLY A 39 -5.14 -9.06 -7.59
N ALA A 40 -4.84 -8.48 -8.74
CA ALA A 40 -4.09 -7.23 -8.81
C ALA A 40 -4.78 -6.07 -8.06
N GLU A 41 -6.12 -6.02 -8.17
CA GLU A 41 -6.98 -4.98 -7.60
C GLU A 41 -7.60 -5.37 -6.25
N ASP A 42 -7.39 -6.60 -5.78
CA ASP A 42 -7.97 -7.09 -4.53
C ASP A 42 -7.33 -6.40 -3.34
N THR A 43 -8.17 -5.73 -2.55
CA THR A 43 -7.77 -5.11 -1.28
C THR A 43 -8.49 -5.73 -0.08
N THR A 44 -9.42 -6.66 -0.32
CA THR A 44 -10.19 -7.34 0.74
C THR A 44 -9.25 -8.19 1.62
N PRO A 45 -9.24 -7.96 2.95
CA PRO A 45 -8.40 -8.75 3.83
C PRO A 45 -8.71 -10.24 3.82
N GLN A 46 -7.67 -11.08 3.85
CA GLN A 46 -7.77 -12.51 4.03
C GLN A 46 -7.18 -12.91 5.40
N GLU A 47 -7.79 -13.91 6.03
CA GLU A 47 -7.43 -14.32 7.38
C GLU A 47 -6.39 -15.46 7.36
N ILE A 48 -5.39 -15.35 8.23
CA ILE A 48 -4.53 -16.44 8.66
C ILE A 48 -4.87 -16.74 10.11
N THR A 49 -5.21 -18.00 10.40
CA THR A 49 -5.39 -18.49 11.77
C THR A 49 -4.07 -19.06 12.27
N VAL A 50 -3.63 -18.60 13.45
CA VAL A 50 -2.46 -19.11 14.16
C VAL A 50 -2.93 -19.80 15.42
N THR A 51 -2.75 -21.12 15.50
CA THR A 51 -3.07 -21.93 16.67
C THR A 51 -1.79 -22.26 17.41
N ALA A 52 -1.62 -21.69 18.58
CA ALA A 52 -0.45 -21.89 19.43
C ALA A 52 -0.90 -22.49 20.78
N THR A 53 -0.26 -23.57 21.21
CA THR A 53 -0.47 -24.20 22.51
C THR A 53 0.84 -24.21 23.27
N GLY A 54 0.86 -23.65 24.47
CA GLY A 54 2.05 -23.66 25.34
C GLY A 54 3.27 -22.96 24.74
N VAL A 55 3.09 -22.03 23.80
CA VAL A 55 4.17 -21.25 23.16
C VAL A 55 3.67 -19.87 22.75
N GLU A 56 4.49 -18.86 22.98
CA GLU A 56 4.32 -17.53 22.40
C GLU A 56 4.95 -17.46 21.02
N TRP A 57 4.46 -16.57 20.17
CA TRP A 57 4.92 -16.43 18.80
C TRP A 57 4.96 -14.98 18.34
N GLU A 58 5.77 -14.72 17.32
CA GLU A 58 5.80 -13.44 16.60
C GLU A 58 5.73 -13.69 15.10
N TYR A 59 5.37 -12.67 14.33
CA TYR A 59 5.47 -12.71 12.87
C TYR A 59 6.41 -11.63 12.34
N THR A 60 6.98 -11.89 11.17
CA THR A 60 7.83 -10.95 10.45
C THR A 60 7.53 -10.93 8.97
N LEU A 61 7.66 -9.75 8.37
CA LEU A 61 7.65 -9.55 6.91
C LEU A 61 9.02 -9.09 6.44
N PRO A 62 9.45 -9.46 5.22
CA PRO A 62 10.63 -8.88 4.60
C PRO A 62 10.41 -7.37 4.32
N SER A 63 11.47 -6.59 4.32
CA SER A 63 11.40 -5.15 4.08
C SER A 63 10.90 -4.79 2.67
N SER A 64 11.01 -5.72 1.72
CA SER A 64 10.50 -5.59 0.35
C SER A 64 9.00 -5.85 0.21
N ALA A 65 8.33 -6.24 1.29
CA ALA A 65 6.89 -6.51 1.31
C ALA A 65 6.09 -5.32 1.90
N ASP A 66 6.46 -4.11 1.54
CA ASP A 66 5.80 -2.85 1.94
C ASP A 66 4.35 -2.73 1.44
N TRP A 67 4.02 -3.52 0.41
CA TRP A 67 2.70 -3.64 -0.15
C TRP A 67 1.74 -4.55 0.64
N ILE A 68 2.21 -5.24 1.69
CA ILE A 68 1.42 -6.09 2.58
C ILE A 68 1.20 -5.37 3.91
N THR A 69 -0.05 -5.30 4.34
CA THR A 69 -0.44 -4.85 5.68
C THR A 69 -1.02 -6.03 6.46
N VAL A 70 -0.58 -6.19 7.69
CA VAL A 70 -1.09 -7.22 8.61
C VAL A 70 -1.69 -6.54 9.82
N ASP A 71 -2.97 -6.84 10.09
CA ASP A 71 -3.67 -6.47 11.32
C ASP A 71 -3.69 -7.69 12.26
N ASP A 72 -3.11 -7.54 13.42
CA ASP A 72 -2.97 -8.54 14.48
C ASP A 72 -3.84 -8.23 15.72
N GLY A 73 -4.86 -7.38 15.57
CA GLY A 73 -5.73 -6.94 16.67
C GLY A 73 -6.59 -8.03 17.29
N THR A 74 -6.70 -9.21 16.66
CA THR A 74 -7.45 -10.35 17.18
C THR A 74 -6.50 -11.49 17.52
N ALA A 75 -6.57 -11.98 18.77
CA ALA A 75 -5.71 -13.06 19.22
C ALA A 75 -5.85 -14.33 18.34
N GLY A 76 -4.72 -14.89 17.91
CA GLY A 76 -4.67 -16.08 17.06
C GLY A 76 -5.06 -15.83 15.60
N LYS A 77 -5.24 -14.57 15.18
CA LYS A 77 -5.61 -14.21 13.81
C LYS A 77 -4.72 -13.10 13.28
N LEU A 78 -4.36 -13.23 12.00
CA LEU A 78 -3.71 -12.17 11.23
C LEU A 78 -4.60 -11.86 10.03
N LEU A 79 -5.09 -10.63 9.93
CA LEU A 79 -5.82 -10.17 8.74
C LEU A 79 -4.81 -9.53 7.80
N VAL A 80 -4.63 -10.13 6.65
CA VAL A 80 -3.66 -9.73 5.63
C VAL A 80 -4.39 -9.01 4.50
N SER A 81 -4.02 -7.78 4.25
CA SER A 81 -4.45 -6.99 3.11
C SER A 81 -3.25 -6.57 2.26
N VAL A 82 -3.50 -6.27 1.00
CA VAL A 82 -2.46 -5.88 0.05
C VAL A 82 -2.84 -4.56 -0.64
N ALA A 83 -1.85 -3.75 -0.96
CA ALA A 83 -2.05 -2.62 -1.86
C ALA A 83 -2.23 -3.12 -3.29
N LYS A 84 -2.95 -2.37 -4.14
CA LYS A 84 -3.07 -2.67 -5.58
C LYS A 84 -1.71 -2.92 -6.22
N ASN A 85 -1.65 -3.83 -7.16
CA ASN A 85 -0.45 -4.09 -7.96
C ASN A 85 -0.61 -3.46 -9.35
N PRO A 86 -0.07 -2.25 -9.58
CA PRO A 86 -0.23 -1.55 -10.87
C PRO A 86 0.64 -2.12 -11.98
N THR A 87 1.50 -3.10 -11.68
CA THR A 87 2.41 -3.69 -12.67
C THR A 87 1.82 -4.94 -13.30
N ALA A 88 2.22 -5.27 -14.52
CA ALA A 88 1.85 -6.54 -15.18
C ALA A 88 2.47 -7.77 -14.51
N GLU A 89 3.46 -7.58 -13.65
CA GLU A 89 4.20 -8.67 -13.02
C GLU A 89 3.56 -9.08 -11.70
N LYS A 90 3.36 -10.38 -11.50
CA LYS A 90 2.97 -10.92 -10.20
C LYS A 90 4.06 -10.67 -9.16
N ARG A 91 3.67 -10.45 -7.91
CA ARG A 91 4.59 -10.31 -6.79
C ARG A 91 4.26 -11.30 -5.68
N ASN A 92 5.25 -11.66 -4.90
CA ASN A 92 5.09 -12.57 -3.77
C ASN A 92 6.00 -12.17 -2.60
N ALA A 93 5.56 -12.53 -1.41
CA ALA A 93 6.34 -12.40 -0.19
C ALA A 93 5.90 -13.47 0.82
N SER A 94 6.69 -13.69 1.85
CA SER A 94 6.37 -14.66 2.89
C SER A 94 6.23 -13.98 4.24
N ILE A 95 5.11 -14.26 4.92
CA ILE A 95 4.92 -13.93 6.33
C ILE A 95 5.51 -15.10 7.13
N THR A 96 6.53 -14.82 7.92
CA THR A 96 7.19 -15.83 8.74
C THR A 96 6.66 -15.75 10.17
N ILE A 97 6.12 -16.86 10.69
CA ILE A 97 5.59 -16.99 12.04
C ILE A 97 6.53 -17.94 12.81
N LYS A 98 7.11 -17.47 13.90
CA LYS A 98 8.08 -18.23 14.67
C LYS A 98 7.76 -18.23 16.16
N PRO A 99 8.07 -19.35 16.86
CA PRO A 99 7.98 -19.42 18.31
C PRO A 99 9.06 -18.54 18.95
N LEU A 100 8.74 -17.93 20.10
CA LEU A 100 9.70 -17.10 20.85
C LEU A 100 10.59 -17.93 21.78
N ASP A 101 10.01 -18.85 22.50
CA ASP A 101 10.68 -19.49 23.65
C ASP A 101 10.89 -21.01 23.50
N ASN A 102 10.48 -21.60 22.38
CA ASN A 102 10.61 -23.03 22.16
C ASN A 102 11.34 -23.35 20.84
N LYS A 103 12.57 -23.81 20.93
CA LYS A 103 13.44 -24.12 19.78
C LYS A 103 13.08 -25.44 19.07
N ASP A 104 12.28 -26.30 19.70
CA ASP A 104 11.85 -27.58 19.12
C ASP A 104 10.67 -27.41 18.19
N ILE A 105 9.94 -26.27 18.31
CA ILE A 105 8.84 -25.91 17.41
C ILE A 105 9.39 -25.18 16.18
N LYS A 106 9.06 -25.72 15.01
CA LYS A 106 9.52 -25.15 13.75
C LYS A 106 8.76 -23.88 13.39
N THR A 107 9.49 -22.93 12.84
CA THR A 107 8.95 -21.76 12.18
C THR A 107 7.99 -22.16 11.07
N LYS A 108 6.86 -21.44 10.94
CA LYS A 108 5.87 -21.56 9.86
C LYS A 108 5.99 -20.38 8.90
N SER A 109 5.58 -20.60 7.68
CA SER A 109 5.61 -19.57 6.66
C SER A 109 4.29 -19.58 5.87
N VAL A 110 3.74 -18.39 5.63
CA VAL A 110 2.59 -18.21 4.76
C VAL A 110 3.03 -17.40 3.55
N THR A 111 2.88 -17.98 2.37
CA THR A 111 3.20 -17.29 1.11
C THR A 111 2.03 -16.41 0.69
N VAL A 112 2.28 -15.13 0.49
CA VAL A 112 1.32 -14.17 -0.08
C VAL A 112 1.71 -13.94 -1.52
N THR A 113 0.80 -14.23 -2.45
CA THR A 113 0.97 -14.00 -3.88
C THR A 113 -0.08 -13.03 -4.36
N GLN A 114 0.32 -12.03 -5.13
CA GLN A 114 -0.62 -11.12 -5.80
C GLN A 114 -0.37 -11.14 -7.30
N ALA A 115 -1.44 -11.28 -8.09
CA ALA A 115 -1.39 -11.19 -9.54
C ALA A 115 -0.89 -9.82 -10.01
N GLY A 116 -0.31 -9.78 -11.19
CA GLY A 116 -0.09 -8.53 -11.92
C GLY A 116 -1.38 -7.98 -12.51
N SER A 117 -1.43 -6.68 -12.74
CA SER A 117 -2.53 -6.05 -13.49
C SER A 117 -2.47 -6.49 -14.95
N GLU A 118 -3.60 -6.93 -15.49
CA GLU A 118 -3.70 -7.25 -16.95
C GLU A 118 -3.57 -5.99 -17.80
N THR A 119 -3.91 -4.83 -17.23
CA THR A 119 -3.74 -3.51 -17.82
C THR A 119 -2.86 -2.68 -16.90
N PRO A 120 -1.54 -2.59 -17.16
CA PRO A 120 -0.65 -1.72 -16.39
C PRO A 120 -1.19 -0.30 -16.43
N GLU A 121 -1.21 0.39 -15.30
CA GLU A 121 -1.57 1.81 -15.30
C GLU A 121 -0.59 2.58 -16.19
N VAL A 122 -1.14 3.24 -17.19
CA VAL A 122 -0.37 4.12 -18.08
C VAL A 122 -0.58 5.55 -17.59
N TYR A 123 0.47 6.12 -17.02
CA TYR A 123 0.47 7.52 -16.65
C TYR A 123 0.82 8.36 -17.86
N SER A 124 0.04 9.38 -18.15
CA SER A 124 0.36 10.33 -19.20
C SER A 124 0.03 11.76 -18.79
N LEU A 125 0.83 12.71 -19.27
CA LEU A 125 0.59 14.13 -19.15
C LEU A 125 0.78 14.76 -20.54
N THR A 126 -0.27 15.38 -21.03
CA THR A 126 -0.23 16.11 -22.31
C THR A 126 -0.65 17.54 -22.13
N VAL A 127 -0.07 18.43 -22.92
CA VAL A 127 -0.32 19.86 -22.90
C VAL A 127 -0.62 20.30 -24.34
N ASP A 128 -1.78 20.95 -24.56
CA ASP A 128 -2.22 21.39 -25.89
C ASP A 128 -2.81 22.81 -25.83
N PRO A 129 -2.28 23.76 -26.59
CA PRO A 129 -1.09 23.64 -27.45
C PRO A 129 0.21 23.54 -26.63
N ALA A 130 1.20 22.85 -27.17
CA ALA A 130 2.52 22.70 -26.52
C ALA A 130 3.37 23.99 -26.58
N ALA A 131 2.97 24.95 -27.39
CA ALA A 131 3.59 26.27 -27.52
C ALA A 131 2.56 27.33 -27.79
N LEU A 132 2.74 28.51 -27.22
CA LEU A 132 1.94 29.70 -27.47
C LEU A 132 2.81 30.76 -28.12
N THR A 133 2.23 31.45 -29.11
CA THR A 133 2.80 32.67 -29.64
C THR A 133 1.88 33.83 -29.26
N LEU A 134 2.42 34.78 -28.52
CA LEU A 134 1.67 35.92 -28.00
C LEU A 134 2.16 37.19 -28.63
N ALA A 135 1.23 38.14 -28.84
CA ALA A 135 1.59 39.46 -29.38
C ALA A 135 2.26 40.32 -28.29
N ALA A 136 3.05 41.32 -28.72
CA ALA A 136 3.75 42.22 -27.80
C ALA A 136 2.78 43.13 -27.00
N GLU A 137 1.60 43.35 -27.52
CA GLU A 137 0.58 44.26 -26.95
C GLU A 137 -0.30 43.58 -25.87
N GLY A 138 0.21 42.69 -25.08
CA GLY A 138 -0.54 41.97 -24.05
C GLY A 138 -1.73 41.19 -24.61
N ALA A 139 -1.66 39.91 -24.65
CA ALA A 139 -2.77 39.10 -25.13
C ALA A 139 -3.75 38.81 -24.00
N ALA A 140 -5.06 38.97 -24.26
CA ALA A 140 -6.08 38.32 -23.46
C ALA A 140 -5.69 36.83 -23.29
N GLY A 141 -5.84 36.29 -22.08
CA GLY A 141 -5.32 34.98 -21.70
C GLY A 141 -5.57 33.88 -22.74
N GLN A 142 -4.52 33.20 -23.11
CA GLN A 142 -4.57 32.05 -24.01
C GLN A 142 -4.82 30.79 -23.22
N SER A 143 -5.71 29.94 -23.71
CA SER A 143 -6.06 28.68 -23.05
C SER A 143 -5.10 27.58 -23.43
N VAL A 144 -4.66 26.85 -22.44
CA VAL A 144 -3.85 25.63 -22.56
C VAL A 144 -4.59 24.51 -21.86
N LYS A 145 -4.85 23.42 -22.58
CA LYS A 145 -5.45 22.22 -22.02
C LYS A 145 -4.37 21.29 -21.52
N VAL A 146 -4.44 20.94 -20.24
CA VAL A 146 -3.60 19.91 -19.62
C VAL A 146 -4.47 18.68 -19.43
N THR A 147 -4.06 17.55 -19.98
CA THR A 147 -4.73 16.27 -19.79
C THR A 147 -3.78 15.33 -19.05
N ALA A 148 -4.19 14.91 -17.87
CA ALA A 148 -3.47 13.97 -17.04
C ALA A 148 -4.29 12.69 -16.87
N SER A 149 -3.71 11.54 -17.12
CA SER A 149 -4.36 10.23 -16.95
C SER A 149 -3.50 9.27 -16.14
N GLY A 150 -4.15 8.45 -15.33
CA GLY A 150 -3.57 7.51 -14.38
C GLY A 150 -4.08 7.77 -12.98
N GLU A 151 -4.44 6.71 -12.25
CA GLU A 151 -5.04 6.84 -10.92
C GLU A 151 -4.11 7.60 -9.95
N GLY A 152 -4.62 8.67 -9.36
CA GLY A 152 -3.88 9.47 -8.38
C GLY A 152 -2.78 10.36 -8.93
N ILE A 153 -2.70 10.54 -10.26
CA ILE A 153 -1.73 11.47 -10.85
C ILE A 153 -2.02 12.91 -10.42
N THR A 154 -0.96 13.63 -10.09
CA THR A 154 -0.97 15.06 -9.88
C THR A 154 0.05 15.71 -10.80
N TRP A 155 -0.20 16.95 -11.22
CA TRP A 155 0.74 17.70 -12.03
C TRP A 155 0.94 19.11 -11.47
N SER A 156 2.07 19.72 -11.80
CA SER A 156 2.36 21.11 -11.46
C SER A 156 2.87 21.87 -12.67
N ALA A 157 2.56 23.17 -12.72
CA ALA A 157 3.04 24.11 -13.71
C ALA A 157 3.74 25.27 -13.01
N ALA A 158 4.86 25.70 -13.54
CA ALA A 158 5.61 26.83 -13.01
C ALA A 158 6.06 27.76 -14.13
N VAL A 159 6.13 29.04 -13.81
CA VAL A 159 6.77 30.04 -14.67
C VAL A 159 8.22 30.16 -14.22
N GLU A 160 9.15 30.17 -15.18
CA GLU A 160 10.58 30.42 -14.89
C GLU A 160 10.80 31.79 -14.24
N ASP A 161 11.79 31.90 -13.36
CA ASP A 161 12.00 33.11 -12.56
C ASP A 161 12.17 34.38 -13.43
N ALA A 162 12.80 34.25 -14.59
CA ALA A 162 12.99 35.36 -15.53
C ALA A 162 11.68 35.86 -16.18
N ALA A 163 10.60 35.07 -16.13
CA ALA A 163 9.34 35.38 -16.75
C ALA A 163 8.19 35.63 -15.76
N LYS A 164 8.41 35.46 -14.47
CA LYS A 164 7.39 35.61 -13.42
C LYS A 164 6.77 37.03 -13.35
N GLU A 165 7.53 38.02 -13.75
CA GLU A 165 7.05 39.41 -13.70
C GLU A 165 6.03 39.73 -14.79
N TRP A 166 6.03 38.96 -15.91
CA TRP A 166 5.16 39.23 -17.06
C TRP A 166 4.28 38.08 -17.52
N ILE A 167 4.46 36.86 -16.99
CA ILE A 167 3.57 35.70 -17.24
C ILE A 167 2.83 35.30 -15.96
N THR A 168 1.52 35.09 -16.12
CA THR A 168 0.66 34.56 -15.05
C THR A 168 -0.11 33.34 -15.53
N LEU A 169 -0.19 32.33 -14.69
CA LEU A 169 -1.00 31.13 -14.90
C LEU A 169 -2.23 31.16 -14.01
N SER A 170 -3.38 30.74 -14.54
CA SER A 170 -4.62 30.62 -13.74
C SER A 170 -4.63 29.45 -12.78
N ALA A 171 -3.80 28.45 -13.02
CA ALA A 171 -3.60 27.27 -12.15
C ALA A 171 -2.13 26.83 -12.21
N THR A 172 -1.60 26.39 -11.09
CA THR A 172 -0.22 25.91 -10.96
C THR A 172 -0.15 24.43 -10.60
N GLU A 173 -1.27 23.79 -10.37
CA GLU A 173 -1.37 22.37 -10.04
C GLU A 173 -2.72 21.80 -10.45
N GLY A 174 -2.82 20.50 -10.58
CA GLY A 174 -4.05 19.79 -10.85
C GLY A 174 -3.89 18.29 -10.63
N THR A 175 -4.99 17.58 -10.84
CA THR A 175 -5.11 16.14 -10.67
C THR A 175 -5.48 15.46 -11.97
N GLU A 176 -5.80 14.18 -11.93
CA GLU A 176 -6.32 13.41 -13.06
C GLU A 176 -7.49 14.12 -13.77
N GLY A 177 -7.53 13.95 -15.09
CA GLY A 177 -8.54 14.52 -15.97
C GLY A 177 -8.05 15.68 -16.83
N GLU A 178 -8.99 16.42 -17.38
CA GLU A 178 -8.72 17.60 -18.19
C GLU A 178 -8.83 18.88 -17.37
N THR A 179 -7.80 19.70 -17.42
CA THR A 179 -7.78 21.04 -16.80
C THR A 179 -7.43 22.07 -17.87
N THR A 180 -8.20 23.14 -17.96
CA THR A 180 -7.86 24.28 -18.78
C THR A 180 -7.21 25.34 -17.92
N LEU A 181 -5.95 25.64 -18.17
CA LEU A 181 -5.27 26.79 -17.57
C LEU A 181 -5.20 27.95 -18.59
N THR A 182 -5.23 29.14 -18.07
CA THR A 182 -5.08 30.34 -18.87
C THR A 182 -3.70 30.94 -18.62
N VAL A 183 -2.99 31.21 -19.69
CA VAL A 183 -1.71 31.93 -19.69
C VAL A 183 -1.97 33.38 -20.06
N THR A 184 -1.69 34.29 -19.15
CA THR A 184 -1.84 35.75 -19.40
C THR A 184 -0.46 36.37 -19.38
N VAL A 185 -0.19 37.25 -20.32
CA VAL A 185 1.05 38.02 -20.40
C VAL A 185 0.75 39.51 -20.28
N GLN A 186 1.67 40.25 -19.66
CA GLN A 186 1.65 41.71 -19.64
C GLN A 186 2.22 42.29 -20.94
N ASP A 187 1.89 43.56 -21.21
CA ASP A 187 2.44 44.27 -22.36
C ASP A 187 3.99 44.29 -22.28
N ASN A 188 4.59 44.09 -23.43
CA ASN A 188 6.03 44.32 -23.62
C ASN A 188 6.19 45.70 -24.27
N PRO A 189 6.60 46.73 -23.47
CA PRO A 189 6.55 48.13 -23.90
C PRO A 189 7.71 48.59 -24.79
N ASP A 190 8.53 47.70 -25.36
CA ASP A 190 9.63 48.08 -26.26
C ASP A 190 9.24 48.18 -27.72
#